data_b566916773f1c45c7495774d636fc680
#
_entry.id   b566916773f1c45c7495774d636fc680
#
_cell.length_a   1.000
_cell.length_b   1.000
_cell.length_c   1.000
_cell.angle_alpha   90.00
_cell.angle_beta   90.00
_cell.angle_gamma   90.00
#
_symmetry.space_group_name_H-M   'P 1'
#
loop_
_entity.id
_entity.type
_entity.pdbx_description
1 polymer ?
#
loop_
_entity_poly.entity_id
_entity_poly.type
_entity_poly.pdbx_seq_one_letter_code
_entity_poly.pdbx_strand_id
1 'polypeptide(L)'
;FCLSRGLGDVYKRQHFANLAKNNWKEAVRLFYDPEFLRLFQGNDAHFYDSYRILSTYEGNEQNVEEFLICINKKQQLEFLTEEKELVKKLPRSADNYGVTENNLTIVRNGWGYTNLQIECEGEFVFTEKENITDDDFLGNRCRLPVYIDSSLCRPGKNFGKVYIYNAYTSLEIPVMVQLGDGVVARHADHSHMQCITQIMKYYEESRLKKIGTGTWLAETGKLVERMVTMDEKDVPARLFQAQLLITEERYNEAGWILDHAADMLEAQGATGGEQWAYYLYLTTLIHRDPQYTLQMAEQVEQIYRYDRTRWRVAWLLLYLSEEYNRSTSGKWMFLEKQYQYGCTSPVIYLEALALLNGNPALLRKLNSFELQVLNFGVRQDAVNDSLIEQLLYLSGRVREYSPLLGRILRRLYEKKKDVRILQEVCSLLIKGSKTGPDAFTWYQMGVESHLRITNLYEYYMASVDLDACLLYTSPSPRDR
;
A
#
# COMPACT_ATOMS: atom_id res chain seq x y z
N PHE A 1 -38.04 26.22 -13.75
CA PHE A 1 -37.27 26.44 -14.97
C PHE A 1 -38.20 27.04 -16.04
N CYS A 2 -38.22 28.36 -16.16
CA CYS A 2 -38.92 29.00 -17.26
C CYS A 2 -37.99 29.02 -18.49
N LEU A 3 -38.08 28.01 -19.33
CA LEU A 3 -37.58 28.09 -20.70
C LEU A 3 -38.49 29.12 -21.42
N SER A 4 -37.99 30.35 -21.53
CA SER A 4 -38.75 31.43 -22.11
C SER A 4 -39.05 31.12 -23.59
N ARG A 5 -40.36 31.20 -23.94
CA ARG A 5 -40.78 31.14 -25.33
C ARG A 5 -40.08 32.25 -26.11
N GLY A 6 -39.18 31.90 -27.03
CA GLY A 6 -38.56 32.86 -27.95
C GLY A 6 -37.04 32.86 -28.05
N LEU A 7 -36.32 32.04 -27.28
CA LEU A 7 -34.89 31.88 -27.50
C LEU A 7 -34.60 30.95 -28.67
N GLY A 8 -33.74 31.34 -29.62
CA GLY A 8 -33.37 30.53 -30.77
C GLY A 8 -32.75 29.20 -30.36
N ASP A 9 -32.88 28.16 -31.20
CA ASP A 9 -32.45 26.79 -30.91
C ASP A 9 -30.96 26.69 -30.50
N VAL A 10 -30.11 27.52 -31.10
CA VAL A 10 -28.66 27.61 -30.76
C VAL A 10 -28.44 28.07 -29.31
N TYR A 11 -29.30 28.99 -28.83
CA TYR A 11 -29.17 29.53 -27.47
C TYR A 11 -29.62 28.50 -26.43
N LYS A 12 -30.61 27.69 -26.70
CA LYS A 12 -31.08 26.60 -25.83
C LYS A 12 -29.99 25.54 -25.64
N ARG A 13 -29.34 25.09 -26.73
CA ARG A 13 -28.22 24.17 -26.69
C ARG A 13 -27.05 24.74 -25.90
N GLN A 14 -26.71 26.02 -26.10
CA GLN A 14 -25.65 26.68 -25.36
C GLN A 14 -25.98 26.81 -23.87
N HIS A 15 -27.23 27.06 -23.55
CA HIS A 15 -27.67 27.13 -22.16
C HIS A 15 -27.55 25.78 -21.45
N PHE A 16 -27.95 24.68 -22.11
CA PHE A 16 -27.78 23.33 -21.58
C PHE A 16 -26.30 22.98 -21.37
N ALA A 17 -25.43 23.30 -22.34
CA ALA A 17 -23.99 23.10 -22.23
C ALA A 17 -23.36 23.90 -21.06
N ASN A 18 -23.81 25.15 -20.85
CA ASN A 18 -23.38 25.98 -19.75
C ASN A 18 -23.89 25.43 -18.40
N LEU A 19 -25.08 24.90 -18.34
CA LEU A 19 -25.64 24.24 -17.17
C LEU A 19 -24.80 22.98 -16.84
N ALA A 20 -24.51 22.14 -17.82
CA ALA A 20 -23.71 20.94 -17.64
C ALA A 20 -22.30 21.26 -17.13
N LYS A 21 -21.70 22.36 -17.61
CA LYS A 21 -20.39 22.80 -17.15
C LYS A 21 -20.37 23.27 -15.70
N ASN A 22 -21.45 23.92 -15.25
CA ASN A 22 -21.50 24.56 -13.93
C ASN A 22 -22.18 23.69 -12.87
N ASN A 23 -23.15 22.86 -13.28
CA ASN A 23 -23.92 21.99 -12.40
C ASN A 23 -24.32 20.71 -13.13
N TRP A 24 -23.41 19.73 -13.15
CA TRP A 24 -23.61 18.46 -13.86
C TRP A 24 -24.86 17.71 -13.42
N LYS A 25 -25.07 17.61 -12.09
CA LYS A 25 -26.24 16.89 -11.53
C LYS A 25 -27.59 17.46 -11.99
N GLU A 26 -27.68 18.77 -12.10
CA GLU A 26 -28.87 19.42 -12.58
C GLU A 26 -29.05 19.25 -14.10
N ALA A 27 -27.97 19.27 -14.86
CA ALA A 27 -27.99 18.96 -16.29
C ALA A 27 -28.45 17.53 -16.56
N VAL A 28 -28.01 16.55 -15.77
CA VAL A 28 -28.45 15.15 -15.85
C VAL A 28 -29.99 15.06 -15.56
N ARG A 29 -30.44 15.70 -14.50
CA ARG A 29 -31.88 15.75 -14.19
C ARG A 29 -32.69 16.35 -15.33
N LEU A 30 -32.23 17.47 -15.89
CA LEU A 30 -32.89 18.13 -16.99
C LEU A 30 -32.91 17.28 -18.27
N PHE A 31 -31.83 16.54 -18.54
CA PHE A 31 -31.71 15.67 -19.70
C PHE A 31 -32.78 14.56 -19.71
N TYR A 32 -33.05 14.00 -18.54
CA TYR A 32 -34.10 12.94 -18.40
C TYR A 32 -35.48 13.48 -18.08
N ASP A 33 -35.67 14.81 -18.04
CA ASP A 33 -37.00 15.41 -17.88
C ASP A 33 -37.81 15.26 -19.18
N PRO A 34 -39.06 14.78 -19.13
CA PRO A 34 -39.91 14.65 -20.30
C PRO A 34 -40.11 15.95 -21.08
N GLU A 35 -40.00 17.11 -20.43
CA GLU A 35 -40.08 18.40 -21.10
C GLU A 35 -38.84 18.76 -21.92
N PHE A 36 -37.69 18.06 -21.72
CA PHE A 36 -36.48 18.26 -22.49
C PHE A 36 -36.67 18.07 -23.99
N LEU A 37 -37.59 17.17 -24.39
CA LEU A 37 -38.01 16.96 -25.78
C LEU A 37 -38.49 18.23 -26.47
N ARG A 38 -39.04 19.18 -25.74
CA ARG A 38 -39.53 20.46 -26.30
C ARG A 38 -38.39 21.36 -26.79
N LEU A 39 -37.14 21.04 -26.47
CA LEU A 39 -35.96 21.76 -27.00
C LEU A 39 -35.67 21.44 -28.46
N PHE A 40 -36.16 20.31 -28.98
CA PHE A 40 -35.89 19.83 -30.36
C PHE A 40 -37.00 20.17 -31.34
N GLN A 41 -37.52 21.38 -31.24
CA GLN A 41 -38.50 21.92 -32.22
C GLN A 41 -37.78 22.80 -33.24
N GLY A 42 -38.19 22.75 -34.50
CA GLY A 42 -37.60 23.56 -35.57
C GLY A 42 -36.32 22.98 -36.14
N ASN A 43 -35.28 23.78 -36.23
CA ASN A 43 -34.01 23.40 -36.88
C ASN A 43 -33.19 22.31 -36.14
N ASP A 44 -33.54 22.03 -34.91
CA ASP A 44 -32.83 21.02 -34.07
C ASP A 44 -33.51 19.64 -34.09
N ALA A 45 -34.56 19.46 -34.91
CA ALA A 45 -35.29 18.20 -35.02
C ALA A 45 -34.37 17.00 -35.38
N HIS A 46 -33.25 17.23 -36.04
CA HIS A 46 -32.30 16.18 -36.40
C HIS A 46 -31.56 15.60 -35.19
N PHE A 47 -31.49 16.29 -34.07
CA PHE A 47 -30.92 15.75 -32.82
C PHE A 47 -31.89 14.91 -32.00
N TYR A 48 -33.17 14.90 -32.39
CA TYR A 48 -34.24 14.20 -31.70
C TYR A 48 -33.97 12.68 -31.62
N ASP A 49 -33.55 12.08 -32.72
CA ASP A 49 -33.30 10.63 -32.75
C ASP A 49 -32.10 10.25 -31.87
N SER A 50 -31.04 11.06 -31.88
CA SER A 50 -29.88 10.87 -30.99
C SER A 50 -30.26 11.00 -29.53
N TYR A 51 -31.09 12.02 -29.19
CA TYR A 51 -31.59 12.18 -27.84
C TYR A 51 -32.46 10.99 -27.41
N ARG A 52 -33.35 10.53 -28.26
CA ARG A 52 -34.25 9.41 -27.97
C ARG A 52 -33.49 8.12 -27.65
N ILE A 53 -32.41 7.86 -28.38
CA ILE A 53 -31.52 6.69 -28.14
C ILE A 53 -30.82 6.85 -26.80
N LEU A 54 -30.20 8.00 -26.55
CA LEU A 54 -29.40 8.25 -25.36
C LEU A 54 -30.22 8.41 -24.08
N SER A 55 -31.49 8.82 -24.18
CA SER A 55 -32.40 8.98 -23.04
C SER A 55 -33.21 7.74 -22.69
N THR A 56 -33.00 6.62 -23.40
CA THR A 56 -33.76 5.36 -23.18
C THR A 56 -33.55 4.76 -21.80
N TYR A 57 -32.34 4.93 -21.23
CA TYR A 57 -31.99 4.42 -19.91
C TYR A 57 -31.74 5.61 -18.98
N GLU A 58 -32.64 5.83 -18.02
CA GLU A 58 -32.50 6.90 -17.03
C GLU A 58 -31.31 6.72 -16.11
N GLY A 59 -30.67 7.83 -15.75
CA GLY A 59 -29.59 7.88 -14.76
C GLY A 59 -28.18 7.61 -15.30
N ASN A 60 -28.00 7.37 -16.58
CA ASN A 60 -26.68 7.21 -17.17
C ASN A 60 -26.08 8.58 -17.52
N GLU A 61 -25.11 9.02 -16.72
CA GLU A 61 -24.42 10.31 -16.91
C GLU A 61 -23.57 10.34 -18.20
N GLN A 62 -23.08 9.20 -18.66
CA GLN A 62 -22.34 9.06 -19.90
C GLN A 62 -23.19 9.48 -21.12
N ASN A 63 -24.48 9.19 -21.09
CA ASN A 63 -25.42 9.57 -22.18
C ASN A 63 -25.52 11.09 -22.33
N VAL A 64 -25.45 11.82 -21.23
CA VAL A 64 -25.44 13.30 -21.25
C VAL A 64 -24.15 13.81 -21.89
N GLU A 65 -23.02 13.20 -21.58
CA GLU A 65 -21.72 13.49 -22.19
C GLU A 65 -21.75 13.29 -23.71
N GLU A 66 -22.22 12.13 -24.14
CA GLU A 66 -22.35 11.80 -25.57
C GLU A 66 -23.33 12.73 -26.30
N PHE A 67 -24.44 13.11 -25.66
CA PHE A 67 -25.34 14.06 -26.23
C PHE A 67 -24.72 15.45 -26.41
N LEU A 68 -23.97 15.95 -25.45
CA LEU A 68 -23.23 17.23 -25.57
C LEU A 68 -22.23 17.23 -26.71
N ILE A 69 -21.60 16.10 -26.95
CA ILE A 69 -20.69 15.92 -28.10
C ILE A 69 -21.51 15.90 -29.41
N CYS A 70 -22.60 15.16 -29.45
CA CYS A 70 -23.49 15.05 -30.61
C CYS A 70 -23.99 16.42 -31.07
N ILE A 71 -24.40 17.28 -30.13
CA ILE A 71 -24.88 18.66 -30.46
C ILE A 71 -23.75 19.66 -30.70
N ASN A 72 -22.50 19.21 -30.83
CA ASN A 72 -21.31 20.02 -31.05
C ASN A 72 -21.07 21.14 -30.01
N LYS A 73 -21.45 20.91 -28.76
CA LYS A 73 -21.24 21.85 -27.65
C LYS A 73 -20.08 21.46 -26.77
N LYS A 74 -19.49 20.28 -27.02
CA LYS A 74 -18.37 19.74 -26.28
C LYS A 74 -17.49 18.88 -27.20
N GLN A 75 -16.19 18.87 -26.94
CA GLN A 75 -15.27 17.89 -27.51
C GLN A 75 -15.15 16.68 -26.60
N GLN A 76 -14.85 15.54 -27.18
CA GLN A 76 -14.59 14.33 -26.44
C GLN A 76 -13.44 14.55 -25.46
N LEU A 77 -13.57 14.03 -24.25
CA LEU A 77 -12.49 14.07 -23.26
C LEU A 77 -11.37 13.13 -23.67
N GLU A 78 -10.18 13.69 -23.68
CA GLU A 78 -8.93 12.94 -23.83
C GLU A 78 -8.19 12.94 -22.52
N PHE A 79 -7.66 11.79 -22.17
CA PHE A 79 -6.87 11.60 -20.96
C PHE A 79 -5.46 11.20 -21.33
N LEU A 80 -4.50 11.79 -20.63
CA LEU A 80 -3.07 11.52 -20.77
C LEU A 80 -2.46 11.33 -19.40
N THR A 81 -1.35 10.63 -19.33
CA THR A 81 -0.51 10.55 -18.11
C THR A 81 0.76 11.35 -18.32
N GLU A 82 1.20 12.08 -17.30
CA GLU A 82 2.49 12.78 -17.33
C GLU A 82 3.64 11.76 -17.26
N GLU A 83 3.45 10.71 -16.46
CA GLU A 83 4.39 9.61 -16.33
C GLU A 83 4.11 8.54 -17.39
N LYS A 84 5.10 8.27 -18.23
CA LYS A 84 4.99 7.23 -19.27
C LYS A 84 5.27 5.83 -18.75
N GLU A 85 6.01 5.72 -17.67
CA GLU A 85 6.37 4.48 -17.01
C GLU A 85 6.71 4.75 -15.53
N LEU A 86 6.52 3.76 -14.68
CA LEU A 86 6.99 3.77 -13.30
C LEU A 86 8.19 2.85 -13.17
N VAL A 87 9.37 3.41 -13.04
CA VAL A 87 10.60 2.65 -12.83
C VAL A 87 11.10 2.87 -11.42
N LYS A 88 11.19 1.79 -10.64
CA LYS A 88 11.75 1.82 -9.29
C LYS A 88 12.94 0.90 -9.19
N LYS A 89 14.06 1.48 -8.77
CA LYS A 89 15.26 0.73 -8.44
C LYS A 89 15.37 0.69 -6.92
N LEU A 90 15.31 -0.49 -6.35
CA LEU A 90 15.48 -0.71 -4.92
C LEU A 90 16.88 -1.24 -4.70
N PRO A 91 17.62 -0.71 -3.70
CA PRO A 91 18.96 -1.17 -3.41
C PRO A 91 18.97 -2.65 -3.06
N ARG A 92 20.14 -3.28 -3.22
CA ARG A 92 20.41 -4.72 -3.11
C ARG A 92 20.20 -5.31 -1.71
N SER A 93 19.88 -4.51 -0.70
CA SER A 93 19.69 -5.03 0.65
C SER A 93 18.38 -5.80 0.77
N ALA A 94 18.43 -6.95 1.43
CA ALA A 94 17.28 -7.80 1.77
C ALA A 94 16.20 -7.06 2.60
N ASP A 95 16.46 -5.82 2.95
CA ASP A 95 15.75 -5.03 3.94
C ASP A 95 14.73 -4.06 3.32
N ASN A 96 14.66 -3.98 1.99
CA ASN A 96 13.70 -3.11 1.31
C ASN A 96 12.36 -3.80 1.04
N TYR A 97 11.83 -4.49 2.05
CA TYR A 97 10.51 -5.07 2.00
C TYR A 97 9.48 -4.07 2.54
N GLY A 98 8.64 -3.57 1.67
CA GLY A 98 7.56 -2.69 2.10
C GLY A 98 6.76 -2.14 0.93
N VAL A 99 5.62 -1.56 1.27
CA VAL A 99 4.76 -0.88 0.32
C VAL A 99 5.27 0.55 0.15
N THR A 100 5.57 0.92 -1.07
CA THR A 100 5.97 2.29 -1.42
C THR A 100 4.92 2.93 -2.30
N GLU A 101 4.57 4.17 -1.98
CA GLU A 101 3.65 4.98 -2.75
C GLU A 101 4.37 5.67 -3.90
N ASN A 102 3.76 5.63 -5.08
CA ASN A 102 4.14 6.41 -6.25
C ASN A 102 2.89 7.10 -6.76
N ASN A 103 3.02 8.27 -7.35
CA ASN A 103 1.88 9.00 -7.85
C ASN A 103 1.91 9.05 -9.37
N LEU A 104 0.81 8.70 -10.01
CA LEU A 104 0.55 8.95 -11.43
C LEU A 104 -0.29 10.20 -11.56
N THR A 105 0.09 11.07 -12.47
CA THR A 105 -0.66 12.29 -12.77
C THR A 105 -1.44 12.10 -14.05
N ILE A 106 -2.76 12.06 -13.94
CA ILE A 106 -3.66 11.96 -15.08
C ILE A 106 -4.15 13.37 -15.42
N VAL A 107 -4.04 13.72 -16.68
CA VAL A 107 -4.43 15.04 -17.19
C VAL A 107 -5.55 14.85 -18.21
N ARG A 108 -6.59 15.69 -18.12
CA ARG A 108 -7.67 15.76 -19.12
C ARG A 108 -7.67 17.09 -19.86
N ASN A 109 -8.14 17.07 -21.11
CA ASN A 109 -8.17 18.25 -21.96
C ASN A 109 -9.37 19.19 -21.72
N GLY A 110 -10.31 18.83 -20.83
CA GLY A 110 -11.54 19.61 -20.65
C GLY A 110 -12.32 19.24 -19.40
N TRP A 111 -13.60 19.54 -19.43
CA TRP A 111 -14.58 19.28 -18.37
C TRP A 111 -15.61 18.26 -18.86
N GLY A 112 -16.26 17.53 -17.95
CA GLY A 112 -17.37 16.65 -18.24
C GLY A 112 -17.35 15.38 -17.42
N TYR A 113 -18.23 14.47 -17.75
CA TYR A 113 -18.36 13.20 -17.05
C TYR A 113 -17.07 12.38 -17.20
N THR A 114 -16.53 11.99 -16.08
CA THR A 114 -15.33 11.17 -16.02
C THR A 114 -15.61 9.93 -15.18
N ASN A 115 -15.42 8.77 -15.79
CA ASN A 115 -15.42 7.49 -15.10
C ASN A 115 -14.36 6.62 -15.79
N LEU A 116 -13.15 6.57 -15.20
CA LEU A 116 -12.05 5.75 -15.68
C LEU A 116 -11.89 4.57 -14.72
N GLN A 117 -11.92 3.37 -15.25
CA GLN A 117 -11.62 2.15 -14.50
C GLN A 117 -10.13 1.97 -14.39
N ILE A 118 -9.67 1.39 -13.28
CA ILE A 118 -8.25 1.14 -13.00
C ILE A 118 -8.08 -0.34 -12.73
N GLU A 119 -7.14 -0.95 -13.45
CA GLU A 119 -6.71 -2.32 -13.22
C GLU A 119 -5.19 -2.36 -13.07
N CYS A 120 -4.70 -3.22 -12.20
CA CYS A 120 -3.27 -3.45 -12.01
C CYS A 120 -2.93 -4.89 -12.37
N GLU A 121 -1.93 -5.04 -13.23
CA GLU A 121 -1.32 -6.33 -13.57
C GLU A 121 -0.01 -6.48 -12.80
N GLY A 122 0.13 -7.60 -12.09
CA GLY A 122 1.28 -7.92 -11.24
C GLY A 122 0.92 -7.88 -9.76
N GLU A 123 1.24 -8.95 -9.02
CA GLU A 123 0.91 -9.12 -7.60
C GLU A 123 1.51 -8.02 -6.69
N PHE A 124 2.59 -7.40 -7.15
CA PHE A 124 3.34 -6.38 -6.41
C PHE A 124 2.86 -4.94 -6.67
N VAL A 125 1.98 -4.73 -7.67
CA VAL A 125 1.44 -3.42 -8.02
C VAL A 125 -0.04 -3.39 -7.67
N PHE A 126 -0.47 -2.34 -7.00
CA PHE A 126 -1.88 -2.15 -6.70
C PHE A 126 -2.21 -0.67 -6.51
N THR A 127 -3.45 -0.34 -6.68
CA THR A 127 -4.01 0.96 -6.37
C THR A 127 -5.16 0.82 -5.40
N GLU A 128 -5.51 1.90 -4.77
CA GLU A 128 -6.57 1.96 -3.77
C GLU A 128 -7.91 2.29 -4.40
N LYS A 129 -7.86 2.90 -5.59
CA LYS A 129 -9.03 3.28 -6.34
C LYS A 129 -9.28 2.28 -7.45
N GLU A 130 -10.50 1.87 -7.58
CA GLU A 130 -10.98 1.05 -8.70
C GLU A 130 -11.37 1.92 -9.89
N ASN A 131 -11.79 3.15 -9.61
CA ASN A 131 -12.17 4.11 -10.63
C ASN A 131 -11.76 5.54 -10.25
N ILE A 132 -11.66 6.39 -11.27
CA ILE A 132 -11.44 7.83 -11.16
C ILE A 132 -12.67 8.54 -11.70
N THR A 133 -13.21 9.41 -10.88
CA THR A 133 -14.40 10.22 -11.22
C THR A 133 -14.05 11.70 -11.38
N ASP A 134 -15.01 12.52 -11.75
CA ASP A 134 -14.82 13.96 -11.88
C ASP A 134 -14.39 14.62 -10.55
N ASP A 135 -14.86 14.10 -9.42
CA ASP A 135 -14.54 14.60 -8.09
C ASP A 135 -13.05 14.39 -7.70
N ASP A 136 -12.34 13.51 -8.39
CA ASP A 136 -10.92 13.24 -8.17
C ASP A 136 -10.01 14.24 -8.88
N PHE A 137 -10.56 15.03 -9.81
CA PHE A 137 -9.81 16.02 -10.55
C PHE A 137 -9.77 17.37 -9.84
N LEU A 138 -8.58 17.85 -9.55
CA LEU A 138 -8.36 19.24 -9.16
C LEU A 138 -8.06 20.07 -10.43
N GLY A 139 -9.09 20.71 -10.95
CA GLY A 139 -9.04 21.32 -12.29
C GLY A 139 -8.94 20.23 -13.38
N ASN A 140 -7.85 20.22 -14.13
CA ASN A 140 -7.64 19.25 -15.21
C ASN A 140 -6.66 18.12 -14.81
N ARG A 141 -6.28 18.02 -13.55
CA ARG A 141 -5.29 17.05 -13.07
C ARG A 141 -5.86 16.20 -11.95
N CYS A 142 -5.63 14.90 -12.03
CA CYS A 142 -5.92 13.93 -10.99
C CYS A 142 -4.62 13.24 -10.58
N ARG A 143 -4.38 13.08 -9.27
CA ARG A 143 -3.26 12.32 -8.74
C ARG A 143 -3.76 10.96 -8.28
N LEU A 144 -3.26 9.92 -8.92
CA LEU A 144 -3.55 8.53 -8.59
C LEU A 144 -2.38 7.92 -7.82
N PRO A 145 -2.53 7.58 -6.54
CA PRO A 145 -1.54 6.82 -5.81
C PRO A 145 -1.49 5.38 -6.33
N VAL A 146 -0.29 4.94 -6.71
CA VAL A 146 0.03 3.57 -7.09
C VAL A 146 1.03 3.01 -6.09
N TYR A 147 0.70 1.89 -5.51
CA TYR A 147 1.50 1.23 -4.48
C TYR A 147 2.29 0.07 -5.06
N ILE A 148 3.55 0.00 -4.69
CA ILE A 148 4.44 -1.10 -5.05
C ILE A 148 4.82 -1.82 -3.76
N ASP A 149 4.43 -3.08 -3.63
CA ASP A 149 4.82 -3.95 -2.54
C ASP A 149 6.08 -4.74 -2.94
N SER A 150 7.23 -4.24 -2.52
CA SER A 150 8.51 -4.86 -2.83
C SER A 150 8.68 -6.25 -2.20
N SER A 151 7.89 -6.60 -1.20
CA SER A 151 7.91 -7.93 -0.58
C SER A 151 7.34 -9.03 -1.49
N LEU A 152 6.59 -8.65 -2.50
CA LEU A 152 6.03 -9.55 -3.52
C LEU A 152 6.89 -9.60 -4.79
N CYS A 153 7.96 -8.78 -4.85
CA CYS A 153 8.88 -8.77 -5.97
C CYS A 153 9.90 -9.90 -5.86
N ARG A 154 10.26 -10.44 -7.01
CA ARG A 154 11.37 -11.40 -7.14
C ARG A 154 12.69 -10.66 -7.32
N PRO A 155 13.83 -11.26 -6.93
CA PRO A 155 15.14 -10.70 -7.25
C PRO A 155 15.30 -10.44 -8.75
N GLY A 156 15.84 -9.27 -9.11
CA GLY A 156 15.98 -8.84 -10.50
C GLY A 156 14.85 -7.92 -10.96
N LYS A 157 14.48 -8.02 -12.21
CA LYS A 157 13.44 -7.17 -12.83
C LYS A 157 12.07 -7.81 -12.67
N ASN A 158 11.14 -7.04 -12.13
CA ASN A 158 9.73 -7.36 -12.03
C ASN A 158 8.95 -6.40 -12.91
N PHE A 159 8.03 -6.93 -13.69
CA PHE A 159 7.21 -6.16 -14.62
C PHE A 159 5.75 -6.27 -14.22
N GLY A 160 5.08 -5.16 -14.23
CA GLY A 160 3.65 -5.02 -14.02
C GLY A 160 3.12 -3.87 -14.87
N LYS A 161 1.83 -3.63 -14.84
CA LYS A 161 1.18 -2.55 -15.57
C LYS A 161 0.04 -1.98 -14.77
N VAL A 162 -0.23 -0.71 -15.00
CA VAL A 162 -1.45 -0.04 -14.56
C VAL A 162 -2.24 0.33 -15.80
N TYR A 163 -3.45 -0.18 -15.91
CA TYR A 163 -4.41 0.15 -16.94
C TYR A 163 -5.41 1.16 -16.38
N ILE A 164 -5.63 2.24 -17.14
CA ILE A 164 -6.63 3.26 -16.81
C ILE A 164 -7.45 3.45 -18.07
N TYR A 165 -8.72 3.04 -18.04
CA TYR A 165 -9.50 2.99 -19.27
C TYR A 165 -10.98 3.32 -19.04
N ASN A 166 -11.63 3.71 -20.13
CA ASN A 166 -13.07 3.75 -20.29
C ASN A 166 -13.43 3.29 -21.71
N ALA A 167 -14.67 3.50 -22.12
CA ALA A 167 -15.13 3.10 -23.46
C ALA A 167 -14.35 3.75 -24.63
N TYR A 168 -13.66 4.88 -24.39
CA TYR A 168 -13.02 5.70 -25.43
C TYR A 168 -11.52 5.82 -25.29
N THR A 169 -11.00 5.64 -24.09
CA THR A 169 -9.57 5.86 -23.79
C THR A 169 -9.03 4.65 -23.06
N SER A 170 -7.83 4.24 -23.44
CA SER A 170 -7.07 3.23 -22.73
C SER A 170 -5.63 3.73 -22.56
N LEU A 171 -5.22 3.90 -21.31
CA LEU A 171 -3.86 4.29 -20.93
C LEU A 171 -3.20 3.06 -20.28
N GLU A 172 -2.02 2.71 -20.77
CA GLU A 172 -1.21 1.63 -20.26
C GLU A 172 0.09 2.20 -19.72
N ILE A 173 0.34 2.05 -18.43
CA ILE A 173 1.53 2.55 -17.76
C ILE A 173 2.35 1.35 -17.29
N PRO A 174 3.47 1.03 -17.94
CA PRO A 174 4.38 -0.01 -17.51
C PRO A 174 4.98 0.32 -16.13
N VAL A 175 5.04 -0.70 -15.28
CA VAL A 175 5.67 -0.63 -13.97
C VAL A 175 6.83 -1.61 -13.95
N MET A 176 8.05 -1.10 -13.74
CA MET A 176 9.22 -1.93 -13.59
C MET A 176 9.86 -1.70 -12.23
N VAL A 177 9.96 -2.76 -11.46
CA VAL A 177 10.67 -2.77 -10.18
C VAL A 177 11.93 -3.62 -10.33
N GLN A 178 13.07 -2.99 -10.19
CA GLN A 178 14.35 -3.68 -10.18
C GLN A 178 14.85 -3.79 -8.74
N LEU A 179 14.91 -5.03 -8.25
CA LEU A 179 15.55 -5.34 -6.97
C LEU A 179 17.02 -5.66 -7.23
N GLY A 180 17.92 -4.81 -6.69
CA GLY A 180 19.37 -4.93 -6.87
C GLY A 180 19.91 -4.08 -8.01
N ASP A 181 21.23 -3.91 -8.05
CA ASP A 181 21.93 -3.23 -9.15
C ASP A 181 21.80 -4.07 -10.43
N GLY A 182 21.45 -3.44 -11.52
CA GLY A 182 21.14 -4.06 -12.83
C GLY A 182 22.28 -4.81 -13.52
N VAL A 183 23.32 -5.15 -12.80
CA VAL A 183 24.36 -6.06 -13.25
C VAL A 183 23.78 -7.47 -13.23
N VAL A 184 23.83 -8.17 -14.34
CA VAL A 184 23.54 -9.60 -14.40
C VAL A 184 24.34 -10.27 -13.27
N ALA A 185 23.64 -10.57 -12.17
CA ALA A 185 24.27 -11.23 -11.02
C ALA A 185 24.86 -12.54 -11.55
N ARG A 186 26.16 -12.72 -11.39
CA ARG A 186 26.79 -14.01 -11.62
C ARG A 186 26.06 -15.03 -10.74
N HIS A 187 25.99 -16.27 -11.14
CA HIS A 187 25.30 -17.33 -10.38
C HIS A 187 25.69 -17.35 -8.88
N ALA A 188 26.91 -16.98 -8.56
CA ALA A 188 27.42 -16.82 -7.19
C ALA A 188 26.69 -15.71 -6.41
N ASP A 189 26.49 -14.53 -7.02
CA ASP A 189 25.79 -13.41 -6.37
C ASP A 189 24.31 -13.73 -6.10
N HIS A 190 23.67 -14.45 -7.01
CA HIS A 190 22.28 -14.88 -6.82
C HIS A 190 22.16 -15.87 -5.64
N SER A 191 23.08 -16.83 -5.55
CA SER A 191 23.11 -17.80 -4.45
C SER A 191 23.39 -17.14 -3.10
N HIS A 192 24.28 -16.13 -3.06
CA HIS A 192 24.59 -15.34 -1.87
C HIS A 192 23.35 -14.55 -1.40
N MET A 193 22.67 -13.84 -2.30
CA MET A 193 21.43 -13.10 -1.99
C MET A 193 20.29 -14.01 -1.52
N GLN A 194 20.19 -15.22 -2.09
CA GLN A 194 19.23 -16.21 -1.60
C GLN A 194 19.53 -16.61 -0.15
N CYS A 195 20.80 -16.81 0.20
CA CYS A 195 21.19 -17.12 1.59
C CYS A 195 20.81 -15.99 2.53
N ILE A 196 21.12 -14.73 2.21
CA ILE A 196 20.75 -13.57 3.03
C ILE A 196 19.24 -13.49 3.22
N THR A 197 18.47 -13.59 2.13
CA THR A 197 16.99 -13.54 2.19
C THR A 197 16.44 -14.63 3.10
N GLN A 198 16.99 -15.83 3.01
CA GLN A 198 16.55 -16.96 3.83
C GLN A 198 16.97 -16.81 5.31
N ILE A 199 18.15 -16.25 5.59
CA ILE A 199 18.61 -15.90 6.94
C ILE A 199 17.66 -14.89 7.58
N MET A 200 17.30 -13.83 6.84
CA MET A 200 16.35 -12.82 7.32
C MET A 200 14.98 -13.42 7.62
N LYS A 201 14.48 -14.31 6.75
CA LYS A 201 13.24 -15.01 6.98
C LYS A 201 13.27 -15.87 8.25
N TYR A 202 14.33 -16.64 8.47
CA TYR A 202 14.50 -17.42 9.69
C TYR A 202 14.62 -16.52 10.94
N TYR A 203 15.27 -15.38 10.82
CA TYR A 203 15.32 -14.39 11.90
C TYR A 203 13.91 -13.88 12.25
N GLU A 204 13.11 -13.47 11.24
CA GLU A 204 11.72 -13.05 11.46
C GLU A 204 10.88 -14.17 12.12
N GLU A 205 10.96 -15.40 11.60
CA GLU A 205 10.24 -16.55 12.13
C GLU A 205 10.64 -16.88 13.58
N SER A 206 11.92 -16.76 13.91
CA SER A 206 12.44 -16.95 15.29
C SER A 206 11.93 -15.85 16.22
N ARG A 207 12.00 -14.58 15.80
CA ARG A 207 11.51 -13.44 16.59
C ARG A 207 9.99 -13.48 16.79
N LEU A 208 9.25 -13.98 15.81
CA LEU A 208 7.81 -14.22 15.89
C LEU A 208 7.45 -15.53 16.65
N LYS A 209 8.45 -16.24 17.17
CA LYS A 209 8.28 -17.53 17.89
C LYS A 209 7.63 -18.63 17.05
N LYS A 210 7.75 -18.55 15.72
CA LYS A 210 7.27 -19.57 14.78
C LYS A 210 8.21 -20.77 14.72
N ILE A 211 9.51 -20.53 14.96
CA ILE A 211 10.55 -21.55 15.07
C ILE A 211 11.33 -21.38 16.38
N GLY A 212 11.85 -22.48 16.91
CA GLY A 212 12.68 -22.45 18.11
C GLY A 212 14.12 -22.02 17.82
N THR A 213 14.83 -21.58 18.87
CA THR A 213 16.24 -21.12 18.76
C THR A 213 17.16 -22.19 18.17
N GLY A 214 16.99 -23.46 18.52
CA GLY A 214 17.80 -24.55 17.95
C GLY A 214 17.60 -24.74 16.46
N THR A 215 16.38 -24.65 15.98
CA THR A 215 16.05 -24.71 14.52
C THR A 215 16.64 -23.49 13.81
N TRP A 216 16.48 -22.30 14.39
CA TRP A 216 17.05 -21.07 13.85
C TRP A 216 18.57 -21.17 13.70
N LEU A 217 19.28 -21.62 14.75
CA LEU A 217 20.73 -21.80 14.75
C LEU A 217 21.16 -22.80 13.67
N ALA A 218 20.52 -23.97 13.62
CA ALA A 218 20.88 -25.02 12.67
C ALA A 218 20.68 -24.60 11.22
N GLU A 219 19.54 -24.00 10.88
CA GLU A 219 19.24 -23.61 9.51
C GLU A 219 20.04 -22.37 9.06
N THR A 220 20.19 -21.39 9.93
CA THR A 220 21.01 -20.21 9.66
C THR A 220 22.49 -20.59 9.54
N GLY A 221 22.99 -21.48 10.40
CA GLY A 221 24.37 -21.98 10.37
C GLY A 221 24.75 -22.58 9.01
N LYS A 222 23.89 -23.44 8.45
CA LYS A 222 24.11 -24.04 7.10
C LYS A 222 24.23 -22.97 6.01
N LEU A 223 23.41 -21.91 6.09
CA LEU A 223 23.43 -20.83 5.09
C LEU A 223 24.68 -19.97 5.24
N VAL A 224 25.08 -19.64 6.47
CA VAL A 224 26.27 -18.86 6.75
C VAL A 224 27.55 -19.64 6.33
N GLU A 225 27.63 -20.93 6.63
CA GLU A 225 28.73 -21.79 6.17
C GLU A 225 28.83 -21.82 4.65
N ARG A 226 27.68 -21.94 3.96
CA ARG A 226 27.62 -21.83 2.51
C ARG A 226 28.13 -20.49 1.98
N MET A 227 27.75 -19.36 2.62
CA MET A 227 28.23 -18.02 2.24
C MET A 227 29.73 -17.89 2.41
N VAL A 228 30.27 -18.31 3.54
CA VAL A 228 31.72 -18.32 3.82
C VAL A 228 32.49 -19.21 2.84
N THR A 229 31.91 -20.34 2.41
CA THR A 229 32.53 -21.23 1.40
C THR A 229 32.51 -20.57 0.01
N MET A 230 31.52 -19.77 -0.32
CA MET A 230 31.46 -19.03 -1.59
C MET A 230 32.46 -17.87 -1.66
N ASP A 231 32.66 -17.18 -0.55
CA ASP A 231 33.65 -16.10 -0.41
C ASP A 231 34.23 -16.06 1.02
N GLU A 232 35.49 -16.46 1.16
CA GLU A 232 36.18 -16.42 2.44
C GLU A 232 36.38 -14.99 2.99
N LYS A 233 36.29 -13.98 2.11
CA LYS A 233 36.46 -12.56 2.46
C LYS A 233 35.15 -11.84 2.71
N ASP A 234 34.04 -12.58 2.73
CA ASP A 234 32.72 -12.03 3.05
C ASP A 234 32.63 -11.65 4.53
N VAL A 235 32.92 -10.38 4.84
CA VAL A 235 32.86 -9.85 6.22
C VAL A 235 31.46 -10.00 6.84
N PRO A 236 30.34 -9.64 6.19
CA PRO A 236 29.01 -9.91 6.68
C PRO A 236 28.79 -11.37 7.10
N ALA A 237 29.18 -12.34 6.26
CA ALA A 237 29.05 -13.76 6.59
C ALA A 237 29.86 -14.16 7.81
N ARG A 238 31.08 -13.62 7.95
CA ARG A 238 31.93 -13.84 9.14
C ARG A 238 31.29 -13.25 10.41
N LEU A 239 30.75 -12.04 10.35
CA LEU A 239 30.07 -11.43 11.49
C LEU A 239 28.82 -12.25 11.89
N PHE A 240 28.03 -12.74 10.93
CA PHE A 240 26.92 -13.65 11.23
C PHE A 240 27.41 -14.97 11.85
N GLN A 241 28.51 -15.52 11.36
CA GLN A 241 29.13 -16.73 11.93
C GLN A 241 29.49 -16.49 13.40
N ALA A 242 30.16 -15.38 13.71
CA ALA A 242 30.48 -15.00 15.08
C ALA A 242 29.23 -14.86 15.96
N GLN A 243 28.15 -14.25 15.45
CA GLN A 243 26.90 -14.14 16.17
C GLN A 243 26.29 -15.51 16.52
N LEU A 244 26.32 -16.46 15.60
CA LEU A 244 25.81 -17.82 15.86
C LEU A 244 26.64 -18.50 16.94
N LEU A 245 27.97 -18.41 16.89
CA LEU A 245 28.89 -18.96 17.90
C LEU A 245 28.66 -18.32 19.27
N ILE A 246 28.44 -17.00 19.33
CA ILE A 246 28.08 -16.31 20.58
C ILE A 246 26.78 -16.86 21.15
N THR A 247 25.78 -17.12 20.29
CA THR A 247 24.49 -17.68 20.71
C THR A 247 24.63 -19.12 21.20
N GLU A 248 25.61 -19.87 20.69
CA GLU A 248 26.01 -21.21 21.15
C GLU A 248 26.93 -21.18 22.35
N GLU A 249 27.28 -20.01 22.92
CA GLU A 249 28.17 -19.79 24.03
C GLU A 249 29.65 -20.19 23.73
N ARG A 250 30.04 -20.29 22.46
CA ARG A 250 31.41 -20.59 21.98
C ARG A 250 32.19 -19.31 21.81
N TYR A 251 32.40 -18.60 22.90
CA TYR A 251 32.98 -17.24 22.91
C TYR A 251 34.40 -17.15 22.36
N ASN A 252 35.26 -18.17 22.62
CA ASN A 252 36.65 -18.17 22.14
C ASN A 252 36.73 -18.25 20.62
N GLU A 253 35.92 -19.10 20.01
CA GLU A 253 35.87 -19.24 18.56
C GLU A 253 35.24 -18.00 17.90
N ALA A 254 34.21 -17.45 18.51
CA ALA A 254 33.63 -16.20 18.07
C ALA A 254 34.63 -15.03 18.10
N GLY A 255 35.41 -14.93 19.18
CA GLY A 255 36.47 -13.92 19.33
C GLY A 255 37.50 -13.99 18.20
N TRP A 256 37.96 -15.19 17.88
CA TRP A 256 38.91 -15.38 16.79
C TRP A 256 38.39 -14.96 15.42
N ILE A 257 37.10 -15.25 15.15
CA ILE A 257 36.47 -14.81 13.91
C ILE A 257 36.27 -13.29 13.89
N LEU A 258 35.92 -12.67 15.02
CA LEU A 258 35.80 -11.22 15.15
C LEU A 258 37.11 -10.49 14.94
N ASP A 259 38.23 -11.00 15.51
CA ASP A 259 39.55 -10.42 15.30
C ASP A 259 39.91 -10.43 13.80
N HIS A 260 39.68 -11.55 13.13
CA HIS A 260 39.92 -11.65 11.70
C HIS A 260 39.01 -10.73 10.86
N ALA A 261 37.72 -10.58 11.24
CA ALA A 261 36.81 -9.66 10.59
C ALA A 261 37.22 -8.20 10.81
N ALA A 262 37.75 -7.85 11.98
CA ALA A 262 38.28 -6.52 12.27
C ALA A 262 39.47 -6.19 11.36
N ASP A 263 40.45 -7.09 11.25
CA ASP A 263 41.60 -6.92 10.37
C ASP A 263 41.19 -6.66 8.92
N MET A 264 40.15 -7.38 8.45
CA MET A 264 39.64 -7.21 7.11
C MET A 264 38.94 -5.84 6.93
N LEU A 265 38.16 -5.39 7.92
CA LEU A 265 37.50 -4.09 7.89
C LEU A 265 38.50 -2.92 7.95
N GLU A 266 39.53 -3.05 8.76
CA GLU A 266 40.62 -2.06 8.83
C GLU A 266 41.40 -1.98 7.53
N ALA A 267 41.74 -3.11 6.94
CA ALA A 267 42.42 -3.18 5.64
C ALA A 267 41.59 -2.55 4.50
N GLN A 268 40.27 -2.59 4.60
CA GLN A 268 39.34 -1.96 3.66
C GLN A 268 39.08 -0.48 3.97
N GLY A 269 39.56 0.07 5.08
CA GLY A 269 39.20 1.42 5.54
C GLY A 269 37.72 1.60 5.92
N ALA A 270 37.06 0.52 6.30
CA ALA A 270 35.62 0.47 6.55
C ALA A 270 35.20 0.64 8.01
N THR A 271 36.09 1.23 8.86
CA THR A 271 35.88 1.41 10.30
C THR A 271 34.81 2.41 10.71
N GLY A 272 34.19 3.09 9.76
CA GLY A 272 33.04 4.01 9.98
C GLY A 272 31.70 3.50 9.39
N GLY A 273 31.65 2.22 9.00
CA GLY A 273 30.52 1.63 8.31
C GLY A 273 29.56 0.82 9.21
N GLU A 274 28.47 0.33 8.63
CA GLU A 274 27.48 -0.53 9.32
C GLU A 274 28.09 -1.84 9.83
N GLN A 275 29.01 -2.42 9.04
CA GLN A 275 29.69 -3.67 9.42
C GLN A 275 30.59 -3.49 10.62
N TRP A 276 31.27 -2.33 10.73
CA TRP A 276 32.06 -1.98 11.91
C TRP A 276 31.17 -1.79 13.15
N ALA A 277 30.03 -1.10 13.00
CA ALA A 277 29.07 -0.97 14.10
C ALA A 277 28.57 -2.35 14.58
N TYR A 278 28.32 -3.26 13.65
CA TYR A 278 27.90 -4.61 13.98
C TYR A 278 29.01 -5.41 14.66
N TYR A 279 30.25 -5.30 14.19
CA TYR A 279 31.44 -5.87 14.88
C TYR A 279 31.52 -5.36 16.32
N LEU A 280 31.48 -4.04 16.56
CA LEU A 280 31.49 -3.45 17.88
C LEU A 280 30.40 -3.99 18.80
N TYR A 281 29.19 -4.14 18.27
CA TYR A 281 28.08 -4.76 19.00
C TYR A 281 28.39 -6.20 19.41
N LEU A 282 28.92 -7.02 18.51
CA LEU A 282 29.23 -8.43 18.81
C LEU A 282 30.33 -8.56 19.85
N THR A 283 31.33 -7.67 19.84
CA THR A 283 32.37 -7.67 20.88
C THR A 283 31.83 -7.41 22.27
N THR A 284 30.75 -6.57 22.41
CA THR A 284 30.13 -6.34 23.72
C THR A 284 29.38 -7.58 24.25
N LEU A 285 28.96 -8.49 23.39
CA LEU A 285 28.32 -9.74 23.81
C LEU A 285 29.34 -10.74 24.39
N ILE A 286 30.62 -10.64 23.98
CA ILE A 286 31.71 -11.44 24.50
C ILE A 286 32.29 -10.77 25.76
N HIS A 287 32.65 -9.50 25.68
CA HIS A 287 33.14 -8.69 26.78
C HIS A 287 32.01 -8.05 27.54
N ARG A 288 31.47 -8.75 28.53
CA ARG A 288 30.30 -8.30 29.33
C ARG A 288 30.68 -7.26 30.40
N ASP A 289 31.64 -6.40 30.12
CA ASP A 289 32.00 -5.28 30.98
C ASP A 289 31.16 -4.04 30.67
N PRO A 290 30.48 -3.44 31.65
CA PRO A 290 29.63 -2.26 31.43
C PRO A 290 30.37 -1.04 30.87
N GLN A 291 31.65 -0.83 31.29
CA GLN A 291 32.45 0.29 30.79
C GLN A 291 32.83 0.07 29.32
N TYR A 292 33.21 -1.14 28.96
CA TYR A 292 33.50 -1.51 27.58
C TYR A 292 32.25 -1.34 26.70
N THR A 293 31.10 -1.81 27.18
CA THR A 293 29.83 -1.67 26.47
C THR A 293 29.51 -0.20 26.20
N LEU A 294 29.69 0.67 27.20
CA LEU A 294 29.46 2.11 27.05
C LEU A 294 30.38 2.73 25.99
N GLN A 295 31.66 2.40 25.99
CA GLN A 295 32.63 2.90 25.00
C GLN A 295 32.25 2.45 23.58
N MET A 296 31.85 1.19 23.41
CA MET A 296 31.41 0.68 22.10
C MET A 296 30.11 1.35 21.66
N ALA A 297 29.18 1.56 22.59
CA ALA A 297 27.93 2.27 22.31
C ALA A 297 28.18 3.71 21.83
N GLU A 298 29.13 4.43 22.43
CA GLU A 298 29.52 5.77 21.99
C GLU A 298 30.07 5.78 20.56
N GLN A 299 30.89 4.81 20.21
CA GLN A 299 31.42 4.67 18.84
C GLN A 299 30.31 4.37 17.84
N VAL A 300 29.42 3.45 18.15
CA VAL A 300 28.26 3.13 17.29
C VAL A 300 27.33 4.34 17.15
N GLU A 301 27.16 5.12 18.22
CA GLU A 301 26.40 6.35 18.18
C GLU A 301 27.03 7.42 17.27
N GLN A 302 28.35 7.54 17.26
CA GLN A 302 29.06 8.44 16.34
C GLN A 302 28.81 8.05 14.88
N ILE A 303 28.86 6.76 14.56
CA ILE A 303 28.54 6.24 13.21
C ILE A 303 27.10 6.59 12.84
N TYR A 304 26.15 6.43 13.77
CA TYR A 304 24.75 6.77 13.56
C TYR A 304 24.52 8.28 13.38
N ARG A 305 25.23 9.13 14.16
CA ARG A 305 25.12 10.60 14.05
C ARG A 305 25.62 11.13 12.72
N TYR A 306 26.61 10.47 12.12
CA TYR A 306 27.12 10.80 10.80
C TYR A 306 26.07 10.56 9.70
N ASP A 307 25.34 9.43 9.77
CA ASP A 307 24.27 9.11 8.83
C ASP A 307 23.12 8.40 9.55
N ARG A 308 22.06 9.15 9.84
CA ARG A 308 20.88 8.69 10.57
C ARG A 308 19.96 7.79 9.74
N THR A 309 20.19 7.68 8.44
CA THR A 309 19.42 6.81 7.54
C THR A 309 19.87 5.34 7.64
N ARG A 310 20.98 5.07 8.30
CA ARG A 310 21.52 3.72 8.54
C ARG A 310 20.72 3.01 9.63
N TRP A 311 19.59 2.49 9.26
CA TRP A 311 18.63 1.86 10.18
C TRP A 311 19.22 0.66 10.94
N ARG A 312 20.19 -0.08 10.35
CA ARG A 312 20.88 -1.20 11.04
C ARG A 312 21.67 -0.71 12.21
N VAL A 313 22.39 0.40 12.07
CA VAL A 313 23.12 1.03 13.18
C VAL A 313 22.15 1.53 14.24
N ALA A 314 21.04 2.14 13.82
CA ALA A 314 19.97 2.53 14.73
C ALA A 314 19.39 1.34 15.50
N TRP A 315 19.19 0.21 14.82
CA TRP A 315 18.71 -1.02 15.44
C TRP A 315 19.68 -1.56 16.50
N LEU A 316 21.00 -1.54 16.24
CA LEU A 316 22.01 -1.93 17.23
C LEU A 316 21.98 -1.03 18.47
N LEU A 317 21.75 0.28 18.31
CA LEU A 317 21.65 1.22 19.42
C LEU A 317 20.51 0.91 20.38
N LEU A 318 19.41 0.30 19.92
CA LEU A 318 18.34 -0.16 20.79
C LEU A 318 18.79 -1.22 21.80
N TYR A 319 19.88 -1.92 21.52
CA TYR A 319 20.43 -2.96 22.40
C TYR A 319 21.67 -2.49 23.18
N LEU A 320 22.43 -1.51 22.62
CA LEU A 320 23.66 -1.03 23.21
C LEU A 320 23.49 0.14 24.16
N SER A 321 22.57 1.06 23.86
CA SER A 321 22.47 2.33 24.55
C SER A 321 21.20 2.42 25.41
N GLU A 322 21.41 2.72 26.71
CA GLU A 322 20.31 2.97 27.63
C GLU A 322 19.45 4.19 27.21
N GLU A 323 20.01 5.17 26.52
CA GLU A 323 19.29 6.35 26.04
C GLU A 323 18.14 5.98 25.13
N TYR A 324 18.38 5.08 24.18
CA TYR A 324 17.38 4.60 23.21
C TYR A 324 16.47 3.49 23.78
N ASN A 325 16.89 2.86 24.88
CA ASN A 325 16.20 1.73 25.51
C ASN A 325 15.40 2.10 26.76
N ARG A 326 15.53 3.32 27.26
CA ARG A 326 15.04 3.76 28.59
C ARG A 326 13.52 3.65 28.77
N SER A 327 12.74 3.81 27.69
CA SER A 327 11.29 3.69 27.76
C SER A 327 10.71 3.10 26.48
N THR A 328 9.60 2.38 26.61
CA THR A 328 8.84 1.84 25.46
C THR A 328 8.37 2.94 24.51
N SER A 329 7.97 4.10 25.04
CA SER A 329 7.60 5.26 24.22
C SER A 329 8.79 5.85 23.48
N GLY A 330 9.96 5.93 24.12
CA GLY A 330 11.20 6.38 23.47
C GLY A 330 11.62 5.47 22.32
N LYS A 331 11.58 4.15 22.55
CA LYS A 331 11.84 3.15 21.49
C LYS A 331 10.86 3.30 20.32
N TRP A 332 9.59 3.45 20.61
CA TRP A 332 8.56 3.66 19.58
C TRP A 332 8.87 4.88 18.71
N MET A 333 9.13 6.04 19.34
CA MET A 333 9.48 7.28 18.64
C MET A 333 10.77 7.14 17.81
N PHE A 334 11.72 6.38 18.29
CA PHE A 334 12.98 6.15 17.58
C PHE A 334 12.76 5.29 16.33
N LEU A 335 11.95 4.23 16.42
CA LEU A 335 11.57 3.41 15.26
C LEU A 335 10.72 4.21 14.26
N GLU A 336 9.78 5.03 14.73
CA GLU A 336 9.00 5.94 13.87
C GLU A 336 9.91 6.91 13.09
N LYS A 337 10.96 7.44 13.74
CA LYS A 337 11.96 8.30 13.07
C LYS A 337 12.73 7.54 11.98
N GLN A 338 13.09 6.28 12.20
CA GLN A 338 13.74 5.49 11.15
C GLN A 338 12.83 5.30 9.95
N TYR A 339 11.55 5.08 10.17
CA TYR A 339 10.57 5.04 9.09
C TYR A 339 10.47 6.39 8.34
N GLN A 340 10.48 7.52 9.06
CA GLN A 340 10.49 8.87 8.46
C GLN A 340 11.76 9.13 7.64
N TYR A 341 12.89 8.53 8.00
CA TYR A 341 14.14 8.55 7.21
C TYR A 341 14.12 7.59 6.01
N GLY A 342 12.99 6.93 5.75
CA GLY A 342 12.79 6.07 4.59
C GLY A 342 13.07 4.59 4.82
N CYS A 343 13.27 4.15 6.06
CA CYS A 343 13.44 2.74 6.36
C CYS A 343 12.11 1.98 6.23
N THR A 344 12.11 0.96 5.40
CA THR A 344 10.96 0.04 5.20
C THR A 344 11.32 -1.40 5.58
N SER A 345 12.39 -1.59 6.36
CA SER A 345 12.86 -2.92 6.76
C SER A 345 11.85 -3.65 7.64
N PRO A 346 11.58 -4.94 7.35
CA PRO A 346 10.74 -5.79 8.21
C PRO A 346 11.22 -5.86 9.66
N VAL A 347 12.53 -5.71 9.90
CA VAL A 347 13.12 -5.72 11.25
C VAL A 347 12.58 -4.57 12.09
N ILE A 348 12.46 -3.36 11.51
CA ILE A 348 11.90 -2.20 12.20
C ILE A 348 10.40 -2.41 12.52
N TYR A 349 9.66 -2.99 11.59
CA TYR A 349 8.25 -3.33 11.83
C TYR A 349 8.09 -4.43 12.88
N LEU A 350 9.00 -5.40 12.89
CA LEU A 350 9.03 -6.48 13.88
C LEU A 350 9.26 -5.94 15.29
N GLU A 351 10.28 -5.09 15.48
CA GLU A 351 10.56 -4.44 16.76
C GLU A 351 9.39 -3.55 17.21
N ALA A 352 8.84 -2.76 16.29
CA ALA A 352 7.68 -1.94 16.58
C ALA A 352 6.43 -2.76 16.95
N LEU A 353 6.19 -3.87 16.23
CA LEU A 353 5.09 -4.79 16.53
C LEU A 353 5.25 -5.45 17.91
N ALA A 354 6.47 -5.83 18.28
CA ALA A 354 6.77 -6.39 19.59
C ALA A 354 6.43 -5.39 20.72
N LEU A 355 6.74 -4.10 20.51
CA LEU A 355 6.35 -3.04 21.45
C LEU A 355 4.83 -2.88 21.54
N LEU A 356 4.12 -2.88 20.41
CA LEU A 356 2.66 -2.76 20.39
C LEU A 356 1.97 -3.96 21.02
N ASN A 357 2.44 -5.17 20.78
CA ASN A 357 1.90 -6.38 21.41
C ASN A 357 2.16 -6.39 22.91
N GLY A 358 3.29 -5.84 23.36
CA GLY A 358 3.59 -5.71 24.79
C GLY A 358 2.82 -4.58 25.48
N ASN A 359 2.53 -3.51 24.75
CA ASN A 359 1.79 -2.36 25.27
C ASN A 359 0.92 -1.73 24.17
N PRO A 360 -0.30 -2.21 23.94
CA PRO A 360 -1.22 -1.69 22.95
C PRO A 360 -1.55 -0.20 23.08
N ALA A 361 -1.43 0.38 24.28
CA ALA A 361 -1.67 1.80 24.54
C ALA A 361 -0.64 2.73 23.84
N LEU A 362 0.45 2.20 23.33
CA LEU A 362 1.38 2.93 22.45
C LEU A 362 0.74 3.27 21.10
N LEU A 363 -0.21 2.45 20.63
CA LEU A 363 -0.97 2.72 19.42
C LEU A 363 -2.00 3.82 19.73
N ARG A 364 -1.65 5.07 19.42
CA ARG A 364 -2.49 6.25 19.71
C ARG A 364 -3.16 6.83 18.46
N LYS A 365 -2.63 6.55 17.30
CA LYS A 365 -3.04 7.07 15.99
C LYS A 365 -2.87 5.99 14.93
N LEU A 366 -3.50 6.16 13.78
CA LEU A 366 -3.40 5.24 12.63
C LEU A 366 -2.81 5.98 11.42
N ASN A 367 -1.57 6.47 11.58
CA ASN A 367 -0.82 7.10 10.49
C ASN A 367 -0.04 6.04 9.69
N SER A 368 0.75 6.49 8.72
CA SER A 368 1.47 5.60 7.80
C SER A 368 2.34 4.55 8.52
N PHE A 369 3.11 4.95 9.53
CA PHE A 369 4.00 4.02 10.24
C PHE A 369 3.21 2.96 11.01
N GLU A 370 2.22 3.38 11.81
CA GLU A 370 1.37 2.49 12.58
C GLU A 370 0.65 1.47 11.67
N LEU A 371 0.10 1.96 10.56
CA LEU A 371 -0.58 1.10 9.59
C LEU A 371 0.37 0.11 8.92
N GLN A 372 1.61 0.49 8.62
CA GLN A 372 2.60 -0.44 8.06
C GLN A 372 3.00 -1.52 9.07
N VAL A 373 3.22 -1.15 10.34
CA VAL A 373 3.51 -2.11 11.42
C VAL A 373 2.34 -3.10 11.60
N LEU A 374 1.10 -2.59 11.61
CA LEU A 374 -0.09 -3.43 11.73
C LEU A 374 -0.29 -4.33 10.52
N ASN A 375 -0.09 -3.82 9.30
CA ASN A 375 -0.16 -4.61 8.07
C ASN A 375 0.88 -5.74 8.07
N PHE A 376 2.11 -5.44 8.48
CA PHE A 376 3.14 -6.45 8.69
C PHE A 376 2.69 -7.50 9.70
N GLY A 377 2.21 -7.08 10.87
CA GLY A 377 1.76 -7.96 11.93
C GLY A 377 0.60 -8.88 11.53
N VAL A 378 -0.39 -8.34 10.81
CA VAL A 378 -1.54 -9.13 10.32
C VAL A 378 -1.12 -10.12 9.22
N ARG A 379 -0.20 -9.74 8.34
CA ARG A 379 0.37 -10.66 7.33
C ARG A 379 1.10 -11.82 7.98
N GLN A 380 1.85 -11.55 9.05
CA GLN A 380 2.64 -12.54 9.79
C GLN A 380 1.83 -13.34 10.82
N ASP A 381 0.52 -13.01 10.99
CA ASP A 381 -0.34 -13.60 12.03
C ASP A 381 0.20 -13.41 13.46
N ALA A 382 0.75 -12.24 13.71
CA ALA A 382 1.50 -11.92 14.92
C ALA A 382 0.89 -10.77 15.74
N VAL A 383 -0.37 -10.42 15.47
CA VAL A 383 -1.12 -9.40 16.22
C VAL A 383 -1.93 -10.08 17.31
N ASN A 384 -1.72 -9.70 18.57
CA ASN A 384 -2.48 -10.25 19.69
C ASN A 384 -3.87 -9.60 19.84
N ASP A 385 -4.76 -10.25 20.60
CA ASP A 385 -6.14 -9.80 20.75
C ASP A 385 -6.23 -8.41 21.41
N SER A 386 -5.36 -8.09 22.36
CA SER A 386 -5.34 -6.76 23.01
C SER A 386 -4.98 -5.64 22.02
N LEU A 387 -4.08 -5.90 21.07
CA LEU A 387 -3.73 -4.95 20.03
C LEU A 387 -4.86 -4.83 18.99
N ILE A 388 -5.58 -5.94 18.71
CA ILE A 388 -6.79 -5.89 17.86
C ILE A 388 -7.87 -5.02 18.49
N GLU A 389 -8.13 -5.14 19.78
CA GLU A 389 -9.08 -4.29 20.51
C GLU A 389 -8.71 -2.79 20.39
N GLN A 390 -7.43 -2.47 20.58
CA GLN A 390 -6.95 -1.10 20.42
C GLN A 390 -7.08 -0.58 18.97
N LEU A 391 -6.80 -1.43 17.99
CA LEU A 391 -7.00 -1.11 16.58
C LEU A 391 -8.47 -0.82 16.28
N LEU A 392 -9.40 -1.67 16.73
CA LEU A 392 -10.84 -1.46 16.52
C LEU A 392 -11.32 -0.16 17.19
N TYR A 393 -10.88 0.10 18.42
CA TYR A 393 -11.19 1.35 19.12
C TYR A 393 -10.76 2.60 18.32
N LEU A 394 -9.58 2.58 17.70
CA LEU A 394 -9.09 3.69 16.89
C LEU A 394 -9.78 3.73 15.51
N SER A 395 -10.07 2.58 14.91
CA SER A 395 -10.74 2.49 13.60
C SER A 395 -12.12 3.15 13.62
N GLY A 396 -12.88 2.97 14.71
CA GLY A 396 -14.17 3.64 14.89
C GLY A 396 -14.09 5.17 14.88
N ARG A 397 -12.94 5.74 15.23
CA ARG A 397 -12.69 7.18 15.31
C ARG A 397 -12.11 7.79 14.03
N VAL A 398 -11.67 6.98 13.10
CA VAL A 398 -11.17 7.46 11.81
C VAL A 398 -12.31 8.13 11.05
N ARG A 399 -12.06 9.35 10.55
CA ARG A 399 -13.07 10.13 9.83
C ARG A 399 -13.04 9.89 8.32
N GLU A 400 -11.87 9.63 7.80
CA GLU A 400 -11.61 9.46 6.36
C GLU A 400 -11.32 8.00 6.04
N TYR A 401 -11.64 7.61 4.83
CA TYR A 401 -11.32 6.28 4.33
C TYR A 401 -9.80 6.10 4.22
N SER A 402 -9.29 5.03 4.80
CA SER A 402 -7.90 4.59 4.63
C SER A 402 -7.89 3.19 4.04
N PRO A 403 -7.39 3.03 2.82
CA PRO A 403 -7.38 1.74 2.12
C PRO A 403 -6.45 0.72 2.78
N LEU A 404 -5.31 1.17 3.31
CA LEU A 404 -4.41 0.28 4.05
C LEU A 404 -5.08 -0.24 5.32
N LEU A 405 -5.80 0.63 6.06
CA LEU A 405 -6.62 0.22 7.19
C LEU A 405 -7.72 -0.77 6.75
N GLY A 406 -8.40 -0.49 5.65
CA GLY A 406 -9.41 -1.39 5.08
C GLY A 406 -8.85 -2.77 4.75
N ARG A 407 -7.65 -2.84 4.18
CA ARG A 407 -6.96 -4.11 3.91
C ARG A 407 -6.60 -4.85 5.20
N ILE A 408 -6.09 -4.15 6.20
CA ILE A 408 -5.76 -4.74 7.52
C ILE A 408 -7.01 -5.35 8.14
N LEU A 409 -8.11 -4.60 8.21
CA LEU A 409 -9.36 -5.04 8.81
C LEU A 409 -9.98 -6.23 8.07
N ARG A 410 -9.99 -6.21 6.72
CA ARG A 410 -10.49 -7.34 5.90
C ARG A 410 -9.69 -8.62 6.18
N ARG A 411 -8.35 -8.54 6.16
CA ARG A 411 -7.49 -9.69 6.48
C ARG A 411 -7.69 -10.20 7.91
N LEU A 412 -7.87 -9.31 8.87
CA LEU A 412 -8.20 -9.70 10.24
C LEU A 412 -9.54 -10.41 10.31
N TYR A 413 -10.56 -9.90 9.60
CA TYR A 413 -11.87 -10.55 9.55
C TYR A 413 -11.79 -11.94 8.90
N GLU A 414 -11.06 -12.09 7.81
CA GLU A 414 -10.87 -13.39 7.15
C GLU A 414 -10.32 -14.45 8.11
N LYS A 415 -9.42 -14.05 9.02
CA LYS A 415 -8.80 -14.92 10.00
C LYS A 415 -9.64 -15.16 11.25
N LYS A 416 -10.20 -14.11 11.80
CA LYS A 416 -10.88 -14.14 13.12
C LYS A 416 -12.39 -14.34 13.03
N LYS A 417 -13.02 -13.94 11.91
CA LYS A 417 -14.49 -13.95 11.70
C LYS A 417 -15.27 -13.22 12.80
N ASP A 418 -14.65 -12.20 13.43
CA ASP A 418 -15.27 -11.40 14.49
C ASP A 418 -16.19 -10.34 13.90
N VAL A 419 -17.44 -10.32 14.35
CA VAL A 419 -18.49 -9.39 13.92
C VAL A 419 -18.10 -7.92 14.14
N ARG A 420 -17.32 -7.63 15.19
CA ARG A 420 -16.83 -6.27 15.48
C ARG A 420 -15.84 -5.78 14.40
N ILE A 421 -15.00 -6.68 13.91
CA ILE A 421 -14.09 -6.36 12.78
C ILE A 421 -14.91 -6.09 11.51
N LEU A 422 -15.94 -6.91 11.24
CA LEU A 422 -16.85 -6.70 10.11
C LEU A 422 -17.55 -5.34 10.19
N GLN A 423 -17.98 -4.95 11.40
CA GLN A 423 -18.58 -3.64 11.65
C GLN A 423 -17.65 -2.50 11.23
N GLU A 424 -16.36 -2.59 11.60
CA GLU A 424 -15.37 -1.55 11.23
C GLU A 424 -15.07 -1.58 9.73
N VAL A 425 -15.03 -2.75 9.07
CA VAL A 425 -14.89 -2.85 7.61
C VAL A 425 -16.03 -2.13 6.91
N CYS A 426 -17.28 -2.46 7.24
CA CYS A 426 -18.46 -1.81 6.65
C CYS A 426 -18.47 -0.30 6.92
N SER A 427 -18.20 0.11 8.16
CA SER A 427 -18.15 1.52 8.55
C SER A 427 -17.10 2.30 7.76
N LEU A 428 -15.93 1.71 7.55
CA LEU A 428 -14.85 2.33 6.80
C LEU A 428 -15.18 2.44 5.31
N LEU A 429 -15.81 1.42 4.71
CA LEU A 429 -16.26 1.45 3.32
C LEU A 429 -17.34 2.55 3.10
N ILE A 430 -18.27 2.70 4.05
CA ILE A 430 -19.29 3.76 4.02
C ILE A 430 -18.63 5.14 4.10
N LYS A 431 -17.66 5.35 5.00
CA LYS A 431 -16.90 6.60 5.10
C LYS A 431 -16.17 6.94 3.79
N GLY A 432 -15.75 5.94 3.03
CA GLY A 432 -15.12 6.09 1.71
C GLY A 432 -16.10 6.18 0.55
N SER A 433 -17.41 6.15 0.82
CA SER A 433 -18.46 6.10 -0.21
C SER A 433 -18.21 5.01 -1.24
N LYS A 434 -17.69 3.86 -0.77
CA LYS A 434 -17.34 2.73 -1.65
C LYS A 434 -18.60 1.95 -2.01
N THR A 435 -18.80 1.78 -3.33
CA THR A 435 -19.87 0.96 -3.93
C THR A 435 -19.20 0.03 -4.95
N GLY A 436 -19.91 -0.99 -5.40
CA GLY A 436 -19.41 -1.96 -6.38
C GLY A 436 -19.32 -3.38 -5.83
N PRO A 437 -18.90 -4.36 -6.66
CA PRO A 437 -18.97 -5.78 -6.32
C PRO A 437 -18.18 -6.18 -5.06
N ASP A 438 -17.00 -5.63 -4.88
CA ASP A 438 -16.17 -5.91 -3.69
C ASP A 438 -16.81 -5.38 -2.41
N ALA A 439 -17.35 -4.14 -2.46
CA ALA A 439 -18.02 -3.53 -1.33
C ALA A 439 -19.34 -4.24 -1.03
N PHE A 440 -20.08 -4.67 -2.07
CA PHE A 440 -21.31 -5.43 -1.95
C PHE A 440 -21.15 -6.66 -1.06
N THR A 441 -20.12 -7.47 -1.29
CA THR A 441 -19.89 -8.68 -0.49
C THR A 441 -19.73 -8.37 1.00
N TRP A 442 -19.07 -7.27 1.34
CA TRP A 442 -18.88 -6.84 2.74
C TRP A 442 -20.17 -6.31 3.35
N TYR A 443 -20.94 -5.51 2.60
CA TYR A 443 -22.24 -5.02 3.06
C TYR A 443 -23.25 -6.14 3.21
N GLN A 444 -23.25 -7.11 2.30
CA GLN A 444 -24.10 -8.30 2.40
C GLN A 444 -23.84 -9.05 3.71
N MET A 445 -22.58 -9.35 4.02
CA MET A 445 -22.19 -9.99 5.28
C MET A 445 -22.61 -9.14 6.48
N GLY A 446 -22.49 -7.82 6.39
CA GLY A 446 -22.93 -6.90 7.44
C GLY A 446 -24.45 -6.92 7.67
N VAL A 447 -25.25 -6.96 6.62
CA VAL A 447 -26.72 -7.06 6.68
C VAL A 447 -27.13 -8.43 7.24
N GLU A 448 -26.54 -9.51 6.76
CA GLU A 448 -26.78 -10.87 7.23
C GLU A 448 -26.41 -11.05 8.73
N SER A 449 -25.38 -10.34 9.16
CA SER A 449 -24.96 -10.30 10.58
C SER A 449 -25.78 -9.32 11.44
N HIS A 450 -26.80 -8.69 10.88
CA HIS A 450 -27.68 -7.71 11.55
C HIS A 450 -26.94 -6.53 12.18
N LEU A 451 -25.88 -6.04 11.53
CA LEU A 451 -25.13 -4.89 12.01
C LEU A 451 -25.95 -3.62 12.01
N ARG A 452 -25.84 -2.85 13.09
CA ARG A 452 -26.53 -1.56 13.24
C ARG A 452 -25.57 -0.42 12.90
N ILE A 453 -25.35 -0.20 11.61
CA ILE A 453 -24.48 0.86 11.10
C ILE A 453 -25.36 1.82 10.29
N THR A 454 -25.18 3.12 10.50
CA THR A 454 -25.89 4.15 9.73
C THR A 454 -25.57 4.00 8.25
N ASN A 455 -26.59 4.04 7.41
CA ASN A 455 -26.50 3.93 5.95
C ASN A 455 -26.02 2.57 5.40
N LEU A 456 -25.85 1.52 6.23
CA LEU A 456 -25.40 0.21 5.75
C LEU A 456 -26.31 -0.34 4.65
N TYR A 457 -27.64 -0.26 4.86
CA TYR A 457 -28.61 -0.81 3.91
C TYR A 457 -28.64 0.01 2.62
N GLU A 458 -28.48 1.31 2.69
CA GLU A 458 -28.41 2.22 1.53
C GLU A 458 -27.20 1.88 0.66
N TYR A 459 -26.02 1.74 1.25
CA TYR A 459 -24.80 1.35 0.53
C TYR A 459 -24.85 -0.10 0.02
N TYR A 460 -25.48 -1.01 0.77
CA TYR A 460 -25.75 -2.36 0.28
C TYR A 460 -26.56 -2.33 -1.00
N MET A 461 -27.70 -1.62 -1.00
CA MET A 461 -28.56 -1.49 -2.17
C MET A 461 -27.88 -0.76 -3.34
N ALA A 462 -27.10 0.28 -3.06
CA ALA A 462 -26.34 1.01 -4.07
C ALA A 462 -25.19 0.19 -4.70
N SER A 463 -24.78 -0.91 -4.04
CA SER A 463 -23.71 -1.79 -4.52
C SER A 463 -24.24 -3.04 -5.24
N VAL A 464 -25.57 -3.23 -5.30
CA VAL A 464 -26.19 -4.33 -6.04
C VAL A 464 -25.98 -4.11 -7.53
N ASP A 465 -25.41 -5.09 -8.20
CA ASP A 465 -25.32 -5.11 -9.64
C ASP A 465 -26.72 -5.38 -10.23
N LEU A 466 -27.36 -4.35 -10.78
CA LEU A 466 -28.70 -4.44 -11.34
C LEU A 466 -28.76 -5.40 -12.53
N ASP A 467 -27.66 -5.55 -13.28
CA ASP A 467 -27.60 -6.49 -14.41
C ASP A 467 -27.61 -7.95 -13.94
N ALA A 468 -27.02 -8.25 -12.80
CA ALA A 468 -27.08 -9.57 -12.18
C ALA A 468 -28.50 -9.89 -11.63
N CYS A 469 -29.22 -8.90 -11.13
CA CYS A 469 -30.59 -9.07 -10.65
C CYS A 469 -31.59 -9.38 -11.77
N LEU A 470 -31.39 -8.85 -12.97
CA LEU A 470 -32.29 -9.10 -14.13
C LEU A 470 -32.21 -10.54 -14.64
N LEU A 471 -31.15 -11.28 -14.37
CA LEU A 471 -30.99 -12.71 -14.71
C LEU A 471 -31.89 -13.63 -13.86
N TYR A 472 -32.38 -13.18 -12.68
CA TYR A 472 -33.27 -13.96 -11.81
C TYR A 472 -34.77 -13.66 -11.98
N THR A 473 -35.14 -12.66 -12.80
CA THR A 473 -36.54 -12.46 -13.22
C THR A 473 -36.84 -13.25 -14.47
N SER A 474 -36.66 -14.56 -14.41
CA SER A 474 -37.25 -15.47 -15.39
C SER A 474 -38.77 -15.40 -15.24
N PRO A 475 -39.56 -15.18 -16.32
CA PRO A 475 -41.00 -15.15 -16.22
C PRO A 475 -41.50 -16.47 -15.65
N SER A 476 -42.37 -16.34 -14.66
CA SER A 476 -43.03 -17.48 -14.01
C SER A 476 -43.69 -18.40 -15.07
N PRO A 477 -43.58 -19.74 -14.92
CA PRO A 477 -44.23 -20.69 -15.83
C PRO A 477 -45.78 -20.58 -15.87
N ARG A 478 -46.38 -19.59 -15.19
CA ARG A 478 -47.83 -19.36 -15.17
C ARG A 478 -48.36 -18.39 -16.24
N ASP A 479 -47.46 -17.79 -17.05
CA ASP A 479 -47.85 -16.90 -18.14
C ASP A 479 -47.69 -17.58 -19.53
N ARG A 480 -48.07 -18.84 -19.59
CA ARG A 480 -48.29 -19.57 -20.84
C ARG A 480 -49.72 -20.12 -20.88
#